data_97d41afb27ffcfc394b9c9ad6770fb57
#
_entry.id   97d41afb27ffcfc394b9c9ad6770fb57
#
_cell.length_a   1.000
_cell.length_b   1.000
_cell.length_c   1.000
_cell.angle_alpha   90.00
_cell.angle_beta   90.00
_cell.angle_gamma   90.00
#
_symmetry.space_group_name_H-M   'P 1'
#
loop_
_entity.id
_entity.type
_entity.pdbx_description
1 polymer ?
#
loop_
_entity_poly.entity_id
_entity_poly.type
_entity_poly.pdbx_seq_one_letter_code
_entity_poly.pdbx_strand_id
1 'polypeptide(L)'
;MGAVYLAERADEQYRRRVAIKVIKRGMDTDAVLRHFRKERQILADFDHPNIARLFDGGTTVNGLPYFVMEYIEGVPIDQYCTVSALSIEERLELFLQVCTAVSYAHRHTVIHRDIKMSNILVTSEGIPKLLDFGIAKI
;
A
#
# COMPACT_ATOMS: atom_id res chain seq x y z
N MET A 1 -4.32 -5.49 12.96
CA MET A 1 -3.50 -4.57 12.15
C MET A 1 -2.05 -4.63 12.58
N GLY A 2 -1.10 -4.41 11.68
CA GLY A 2 0.33 -4.46 11.95
C GLY A 2 0.95 -3.09 12.25
N ALA A 3 2.25 -3.06 12.52
CA ALA A 3 3.05 -1.85 12.61
C ALA A 3 3.71 -1.56 11.25
N VAL A 4 3.84 -0.28 10.91
CA VAL A 4 4.54 0.19 9.72
C VAL A 4 5.78 0.95 10.15
N TYR A 5 6.91 0.62 9.56
CA TYR A 5 8.20 1.22 9.84
C TYR A 5 8.79 1.85 8.58
N LEU A 6 9.37 3.03 8.71
CA LEU A 6 10.26 3.57 7.70
C LEU A 6 11.61 2.87 7.83
N ALA A 7 12.13 2.35 6.74
CA ALA A 7 13.42 1.66 6.70
C ALA A 7 14.25 2.09 5.50
N GLU A 8 15.55 1.93 5.64
CA GLU A 8 16.51 2.11 4.56
C GLU A 8 17.31 0.83 4.33
N ARG A 9 17.79 0.65 3.10
CA ARG A 9 18.64 -0.48 2.76
C ARG A 9 20.00 -0.37 3.46
N ALA A 10 20.48 -1.48 4.06
CA ALA A 10 21.68 -1.50 4.89
C ALA A 10 22.97 -1.91 4.15
N ASP A 11 22.90 -2.33 2.87
CA ASP A 11 24.04 -2.91 2.13
C ASP A 11 24.92 -1.89 1.38
N GLU A 12 24.76 -0.60 1.64
CA GLU A 12 25.53 0.54 1.09
C GLU A 12 25.54 0.67 -0.44
N GLN A 13 24.89 -0.23 -1.19
CA GLN A 13 24.91 -0.21 -2.65
C GLN A 13 24.17 1.00 -3.23
N TYR A 14 23.02 1.35 -2.63
CA TYR A 14 22.28 2.58 -2.91
C TYR A 14 21.28 2.87 -1.79
N ARG A 15 21.01 4.14 -1.55
CA ARG A 15 20.02 4.55 -0.54
C ARG A 15 18.63 4.51 -1.14
N ARG A 16 17.75 3.72 -0.54
CA ARG A 16 16.33 3.69 -0.87
C ARG A 16 15.49 3.55 0.39
N ARG A 17 14.59 4.51 0.61
CA ARG A 17 13.60 4.41 1.68
C ARG A 17 12.47 3.50 1.26
N VAL A 18 12.02 2.66 2.18
CA VAL A 18 10.91 1.73 2.01
C VAL A 18 10.02 1.76 3.24
N ALA A 19 8.76 1.37 3.09
CA ALA A 19 7.86 1.11 4.19
C ALA A 19 7.84 -0.39 4.46
N ILE A 20 8.09 -0.79 5.71
CA ILE A 20 7.97 -2.20 6.13
C ILE A 20 6.74 -2.34 7.02
N LYS A 21 5.77 -3.12 6.56
CA LYS A 21 4.57 -3.45 7.32
C LYS A 21 4.69 -4.84 7.92
N VAL A 22 4.74 -4.92 9.25
CA VAL A 22 4.76 -6.19 10.00
C VAL A 22 3.35 -6.52 10.48
N ILE A 23 2.87 -7.73 10.21
CA ILE A 23 1.53 -8.19 10.59
C ILE A 23 1.57 -8.73 12.01
N LYS A 24 0.58 -8.33 12.84
CA LYS A 24 0.50 -8.72 14.25
C LYS A 24 0.19 -10.21 14.43
N ARG A 25 0.65 -10.77 15.58
CA ARG A 25 0.26 -12.11 16.05
C ARG A 25 -1.27 -12.24 16.16
N GLY A 26 -1.77 -13.45 15.92
CA GLY A 26 -3.20 -13.79 15.91
C GLY A 26 -3.78 -14.01 14.52
N MET A 27 -2.97 -13.75 13.47
CA MET A 27 -3.28 -14.05 12.07
C MET A 27 -2.30 -15.08 11.48
N ASP A 28 -1.66 -15.85 12.33
CA ASP A 28 -0.56 -16.78 12.05
C ASP A 28 -1.02 -18.23 11.87
N THR A 29 -2.30 -18.45 11.55
CA THR A 29 -2.74 -19.78 11.13
C THR A 29 -2.16 -20.14 9.77
N ASP A 30 -1.83 -21.41 9.55
CA ASP A 30 -1.29 -21.90 8.26
C ASP A 30 -2.15 -21.51 7.05
N ALA A 31 -3.47 -21.40 7.23
CA ALA A 31 -4.40 -20.96 6.20
C ALA A 31 -4.18 -19.48 5.85
N VAL A 32 -4.02 -18.61 6.84
CA VAL A 32 -3.76 -17.18 6.67
C VAL A 32 -2.39 -16.97 6.00
N LEU A 33 -1.36 -17.70 6.43
CA LEU A 33 -0.02 -17.62 5.84
C LEU A 33 0.01 -18.09 4.38
N ARG A 34 -0.74 -19.14 4.02
CA ARG A 34 -0.87 -19.59 2.62
C ARG A 34 -1.58 -18.53 1.75
N HIS A 35 -2.65 -17.96 2.25
CA HIS A 35 -3.40 -16.91 1.55
C HIS A 35 -2.54 -15.65 1.36
N PHE A 36 -1.84 -15.26 2.42
CA PHE A 36 -0.86 -14.18 2.42
C PHE A 36 0.22 -14.35 1.34
N ARG A 37 0.79 -15.58 1.20
CA ARG A 37 1.81 -15.86 0.19
C ARG A 37 1.25 -15.75 -1.23
N LYS A 38 0.01 -16.18 -1.45
CA LYS A 38 -0.66 -16.11 -2.76
C LYS A 38 -0.97 -14.66 -3.15
N GLU A 39 -1.57 -13.88 -2.24
CA GLU A 39 -1.85 -12.45 -2.47
C GLU A 39 -0.57 -11.64 -2.68
N ARG A 40 0.48 -11.93 -1.92
CA ARG A 40 1.78 -11.28 -2.09
C ARG A 40 2.32 -11.42 -3.51
N GLN A 41 2.24 -12.61 -4.10
CA GLN A 41 2.72 -12.84 -5.46
C GLN A 41 1.94 -11.98 -6.47
N ILE A 42 0.62 -11.93 -6.34
CA ILE A 42 -0.22 -11.11 -7.23
C ILE A 42 0.10 -9.61 -7.06
N LEU A 43 0.28 -9.16 -5.82
CA LEU A 43 0.58 -7.75 -5.53
C LEU A 43 2.00 -7.36 -5.96
N ALA A 44 2.95 -8.29 -5.97
CA ALA A 44 4.31 -8.06 -6.46
C ALA A 44 4.33 -7.77 -7.97
N ASP A 45 3.36 -8.30 -8.70
CA ASP A 45 3.22 -8.10 -10.14
C ASP A 45 2.45 -6.81 -10.50
N PHE A 46 1.93 -6.08 -9.49
CA PHE A 46 1.20 -4.83 -9.72
C PHE A 46 2.15 -3.73 -10.17
N ASP A 47 1.88 -3.18 -11.34
CA ASP A 47 2.55 -2.00 -11.89
C ASP A 47 1.49 -0.98 -12.33
N HIS A 48 1.16 -0.05 -11.43
CA HIS A 48 0.19 1.01 -11.68
C HIS A 48 0.65 2.30 -11.00
N PRO A 49 0.57 3.47 -11.66
CA PRO A 49 1.09 4.74 -11.11
C PRO A 49 0.40 5.17 -9.81
N ASN A 50 -0.85 4.76 -9.60
CA ASN A 50 -1.64 5.12 -8.43
C ASN A 50 -1.76 4.00 -7.38
N ILE A 51 -0.88 3.01 -7.43
CA ILE A 51 -0.75 1.95 -6.42
C ILE A 51 0.68 1.96 -5.87
N ALA A 52 0.84 1.94 -4.56
CA ALA A 52 2.15 1.75 -3.93
C ALA A 52 2.68 0.34 -4.25
N ARG A 53 3.88 0.28 -4.78
CA ARG A 53 4.51 -1.00 -5.21
C ARG A 53 4.86 -1.88 -4.02
N LEU A 54 4.65 -3.16 -4.17
CA LEU A 54 5.23 -4.17 -3.30
C LEU A 54 6.60 -4.61 -3.87
N PHE A 55 7.67 -4.44 -3.08
CA PHE A 55 9.01 -4.78 -3.52
C PHE A 55 9.42 -6.17 -3.06
N ASP A 56 9.05 -6.55 -1.84
CA ASP A 56 9.44 -7.81 -1.22
C ASP A 56 8.52 -8.16 -0.05
N GLY A 57 8.71 -9.32 0.53
CA GLY A 57 8.03 -9.74 1.74
C GLY A 57 8.61 -11.05 2.25
N GLY A 58 8.47 -11.26 3.54
CA GLY A 58 9.04 -12.43 4.21
C GLY A 58 8.42 -12.69 5.55
N THR A 59 9.16 -13.39 6.37
CA THR A 59 8.78 -13.73 7.74
C THR A 59 9.92 -13.32 8.67
N THR A 60 9.59 -12.64 9.76
CA THR A 60 10.58 -12.25 10.78
C THR A 60 11.11 -13.46 11.53
N VAL A 61 12.19 -13.29 12.30
CA VAL A 61 12.77 -14.36 13.16
C VAL A 61 11.72 -14.94 14.12
N ASN A 62 10.73 -14.12 14.52
CA ASN A 62 9.63 -14.53 15.41
C ASN A 62 8.41 -15.10 14.66
N GLY A 63 8.54 -15.39 13.35
CA GLY A 63 7.47 -15.97 12.55
C GLY A 63 6.39 -14.99 12.07
N LEU A 64 6.57 -13.67 12.24
CA LEU A 64 5.58 -12.69 11.81
C LEU A 64 5.77 -12.36 10.32
N PRO A 65 4.71 -12.38 9.50
CA PRO A 65 4.78 -11.95 8.12
C PRO A 65 5.07 -10.45 8.03
N TYR A 66 5.86 -10.06 7.03
CA TYR A 66 6.07 -8.65 6.71
C TYR A 66 6.09 -8.39 5.21
N PHE A 67 5.81 -7.14 4.84
CA PHE A 67 5.91 -6.61 3.48
C PHE A 67 6.91 -5.47 3.43
N VAL A 68 7.64 -5.39 2.32
CA VAL A 68 8.48 -4.26 1.95
C VAL A 68 7.83 -3.54 0.78
N MET A 69 7.43 -2.30 0.99
CA MET A 69 6.64 -1.53 0.02
C MET A 69 7.32 -0.20 -0.32
N GLU A 70 6.88 0.39 -1.41
CA GLU A 70 7.20 1.76 -1.77
C GLU A 70 6.85 2.70 -0.61
N TYR A 71 7.83 3.49 -0.15
CA TYR A 71 7.58 4.57 0.77
C TYR A 71 7.01 5.77 0.01
N ILE A 72 5.80 6.18 0.36
CA ILE A 72 5.13 7.32 -0.24
C ILE A 72 5.30 8.54 0.66
N GLU A 73 6.06 9.51 0.19
CA GLU A 73 6.17 10.82 0.82
C GLU A 73 4.99 11.69 0.37
N GLY A 74 3.94 11.67 1.18
CA GLY A 74 2.66 12.31 0.86
C GLY A 74 1.78 12.47 2.09
N VAL A 75 0.62 13.10 1.89
CA VAL A 75 -0.39 13.30 2.93
C VAL A 75 -1.70 12.61 2.55
N PRO A 76 -2.56 12.24 3.52
CA PRO A 76 -3.87 11.69 3.23
C PRO A 76 -4.68 12.57 2.26
N ILE A 77 -5.46 11.96 1.38
CA ILE A 77 -6.15 12.64 0.28
C ILE A 77 -7.10 13.76 0.76
N ASP A 78 -7.76 13.57 1.90
CA ASP A 78 -8.62 14.61 2.51
C ASP A 78 -7.82 15.84 2.96
N GLN A 79 -6.67 15.62 3.58
CA GLN A 79 -5.77 16.70 3.99
C GLN A 79 -5.20 17.42 2.77
N TYR A 80 -4.77 16.69 1.75
CA TYR A 80 -4.28 17.29 0.50
C TYR A 80 -5.33 18.18 -0.15
N CYS A 81 -6.57 17.71 -0.28
CA CYS A 81 -7.67 18.47 -0.84
C CYS A 81 -7.97 19.76 -0.06
N THR A 82 -7.86 19.70 1.27
CA THR A 82 -8.13 20.85 2.15
C THR A 82 -6.99 21.86 2.10
N VAL A 83 -5.75 21.42 2.27
CA VAL A 83 -4.55 22.30 2.29
C VAL A 83 -4.34 22.96 0.93
N SER A 84 -4.57 22.25 -0.16
CA SER A 84 -4.45 22.77 -1.53
C SER A 84 -5.70 23.54 -1.99
N ALA A 85 -6.73 23.65 -1.16
CA ALA A 85 -8.00 24.33 -1.47
C ALA A 85 -8.62 23.89 -2.81
N LEU A 86 -8.59 22.57 -3.10
CA LEU A 86 -9.06 22.01 -4.36
C LEU A 86 -10.56 22.27 -4.57
N SER A 87 -10.94 22.63 -5.81
CA SER A 87 -12.33 22.69 -6.25
C SER A 87 -12.99 21.30 -6.26
N ILE A 88 -14.30 21.25 -6.44
CA ILE A 88 -15.01 19.96 -6.57
C ILE A 88 -14.53 19.20 -7.79
N GLU A 89 -14.33 19.87 -8.92
CA GLU A 89 -13.82 19.27 -10.16
C GLU A 89 -12.44 18.67 -9.95
N GLU A 90 -11.52 19.40 -9.34
CA GLU A 90 -10.16 18.92 -9.04
C GLU A 90 -10.17 17.71 -8.09
N ARG A 91 -11.06 17.70 -7.08
CA ARG A 91 -11.25 16.55 -6.19
C ARG A 91 -11.77 15.32 -6.94
N LEU A 92 -12.70 15.51 -7.88
CA LEU A 92 -13.23 14.43 -8.70
C LEU A 92 -12.16 13.87 -9.65
N GLU A 93 -11.34 14.72 -10.26
CA GLU A 93 -10.22 14.28 -11.11
C GLU A 93 -9.21 13.44 -10.30
N LEU A 94 -8.88 13.88 -9.08
CA LEU A 94 -8.02 13.13 -8.18
C LEU A 94 -8.63 11.78 -7.80
N PHE A 95 -9.93 11.75 -7.51
CA PHE A 95 -10.65 10.53 -7.18
C PHE A 95 -10.77 9.55 -8.37
N LEU A 96 -10.91 10.05 -9.59
CA LEU A 96 -10.90 9.21 -10.80
C LEU A 96 -9.59 8.42 -10.94
N GLN A 97 -8.46 8.99 -10.58
CA GLN A 97 -7.18 8.27 -10.57
C GLN A 97 -7.18 7.12 -9.55
N VAL A 98 -7.81 7.32 -8.37
CA VAL A 98 -8.00 6.24 -7.38
C VAL A 98 -8.90 5.15 -7.94
N CYS A 99 -9.98 5.52 -8.65
CA CYS A 99 -10.87 4.56 -9.31
C CYS A 99 -10.14 3.71 -10.36
N THR A 100 -9.20 4.29 -11.12
CA THR A 100 -8.39 3.51 -12.08
C THR A 100 -7.50 2.49 -11.38
N ALA A 101 -6.92 2.84 -10.24
CA ALA A 101 -6.15 1.92 -9.41
C ALA A 101 -7.00 0.75 -8.89
N VAL A 102 -8.21 1.03 -8.40
CA VAL A 102 -9.14 0.00 -7.93
C VAL A 102 -9.60 -0.89 -9.07
N SER A 103 -9.94 -0.31 -10.23
CA SER A 103 -10.30 -1.06 -11.44
C SER A 103 -9.16 -1.97 -11.92
N TYR A 104 -7.92 -1.49 -11.85
CA TYR A 104 -6.75 -2.28 -12.18
C TYR A 104 -6.64 -3.51 -11.25
N ALA A 105 -6.76 -3.32 -9.93
CA ALA A 105 -6.74 -4.41 -8.97
C ALA A 105 -7.87 -5.44 -9.21
N HIS A 106 -9.09 -4.97 -9.48
CA HIS A 106 -10.24 -5.84 -9.76
C HIS A 106 -10.04 -6.69 -11.01
N ARG A 107 -9.43 -6.16 -12.08
CA ARG A 107 -9.06 -6.94 -13.27
C ARG A 107 -8.05 -8.05 -12.97
N HIS A 108 -7.24 -7.88 -11.92
CA HIS A 108 -6.32 -8.92 -11.42
C HIS A 108 -6.95 -9.77 -10.30
N THR A 109 -8.27 -9.72 -10.14
CA THR A 109 -9.03 -10.49 -9.13
C THR A 109 -8.70 -10.16 -7.68
N VAL A 110 -8.12 -8.97 -7.43
CA VAL A 110 -7.78 -8.49 -6.08
C VAL A 110 -8.78 -7.43 -5.65
N ILE A 111 -9.36 -7.60 -4.47
CA ILE A 111 -10.24 -6.63 -3.82
C ILE A 111 -9.48 -5.97 -2.68
N HIS A 112 -9.50 -4.64 -2.62
CA HIS A 112 -8.72 -3.88 -1.63
C HIS A 112 -9.20 -4.11 -0.19
N ARG A 113 -10.50 -4.20 0.06
CA ARG A 113 -11.17 -4.46 1.36
C ARG A 113 -10.98 -3.43 2.47
N ASP A 114 -10.16 -2.38 2.27
CA ASP A 114 -9.91 -1.33 3.28
C ASP A 114 -9.69 0.06 2.64
N ILE A 115 -10.50 0.40 1.64
CA ILE A 115 -10.44 1.73 1.02
C ILE A 115 -10.95 2.77 2.01
N LYS A 116 -10.09 3.72 2.35
CA LYS A 116 -10.37 4.86 3.22
C LYS A 116 -9.38 5.98 2.94
N MET A 117 -9.69 7.20 3.33
CA MET A 117 -8.86 8.38 3.05
C MET A 117 -7.43 8.23 3.58
N SER A 118 -7.23 7.62 4.75
CA SER A 118 -5.90 7.38 5.32
C SER A 118 -5.07 6.33 4.57
N ASN A 119 -5.68 5.54 3.67
CA ASN A 119 -5.00 4.58 2.81
C ASN A 119 -4.79 5.12 1.37
N ILE A 120 -5.02 6.40 1.16
CA ILE A 120 -4.75 7.09 -0.10
C ILE A 120 -3.87 8.29 0.22
N LEU A 121 -2.58 8.21 -0.09
CA LEU A 121 -1.66 9.32 0.07
C LEU A 121 -1.51 10.07 -1.25
N VAL A 122 -1.42 11.39 -1.18
CA VAL A 122 -1.14 12.24 -2.34
C VAL A 122 0.24 12.84 -2.17
N THR A 123 1.08 12.66 -3.17
CA THR A 123 2.46 13.20 -3.19
C THR A 123 2.44 14.71 -3.37
N SER A 124 3.60 15.37 -3.15
CA SER A 124 3.78 16.80 -3.42
C SER A 124 3.53 17.18 -4.90
N GLU A 125 3.62 16.22 -5.80
CA GLU A 125 3.33 16.37 -7.23
C GLU A 125 1.85 16.19 -7.58
N GLY A 126 0.99 15.94 -6.59
CA GLY A 126 -0.45 15.73 -6.78
C GLY A 126 -0.84 14.33 -7.28
N ILE A 127 0.02 13.35 -7.10
CA ILE A 127 -0.23 11.97 -7.54
C ILE A 127 -0.81 11.15 -6.38
N PRO A 128 -2.06 10.65 -6.48
CA PRO A 128 -2.62 9.77 -5.46
C PRO A 128 -2.02 8.37 -5.57
N LYS A 129 -1.71 7.80 -4.42
CA LYS A 129 -1.18 6.44 -4.27
C LYS A 129 -2.07 5.66 -3.29
N LEU A 130 -2.68 4.60 -3.77
CA LEU A 130 -3.46 3.66 -2.96
C LEU A 130 -2.50 2.72 -2.23
N LEU A 131 -2.62 2.68 -0.90
CA LEU A 131 -1.81 1.87 -0.01
C LEU A 131 -2.61 0.65 0.48
N ASP A 132 -1.88 -0.33 1.03
CA ASP A 132 -2.43 -1.37 1.91
C ASP A 132 -3.66 -2.09 1.35
N PHE A 133 -3.52 -2.76 0.21
CA PHE A 133 -4.48 -3.80 -0.16
C PHE A 133 -4.72 -4.71 1.05
N GLY A 134 -5.99 -4.92 1.42
CA GLY A 134 -6.41 -5.52 2.70
C GLY A 134 -5.97 -6.96 2.94
N ILE A 135 -4.68 -7.21 2.79
CA ILE A 135 -3.98 -8.49 2.95
C ILE A 135 -4.21 -9.11 4.34
N ALA A 136 -4.63 -8.29 5.30
CA ALA A 136 -4.85 -8.70 6.68
C ALA A 136 -6.34 -8.90 7.06
N LYS A 137 -7.27 -8.70 6.14
CA LYS A 137 -8.72 -8.92 6.37
C LYS A 137 -9.18 -10.17 5.63
N ILE A 138 -8.80 -11.30 6.17
CA ILE A 138 -9.33 -12.62 5.79
C ILE A 138 -10.45 -12.97 6.75
#